data_866176c3b95a1c805242e1b2e13334ec
#
_entry.id   866176c3b95a1c805242e1b2e13334ec
#
_cell.length_a   1.000
_cell.length_b   1.000
_cell.length_c   1.000
_cell.angle_alpha   90.00
_cell.angle_beta   90.00
_cell.angle_gamma   90.00
#
_symmetry.space_group_name_H-M   'P 1'
#
loop_
_entity.id
_entity.type
_entity.pdbx_description
1 polymer ?
#
loop_
_entity_poly.entity_id
_entity_poly.type
_entity_poly.pdbx_seq_one_letter_code
_entity_poly.pdbx_strand_id
1 'polypeptide(L)'
;MSNLSELLPSGGGAKSADFVASGTLPNGKPVVLKANGQVEVVGLSTPISESIPTGSAVLYNAAGSYQNTLAFDPTTAGRFVVIFYDSGNSNSGTAIVGTVSGTSVTFGSEYVFLTGTASGSISQPSISFDTNTAGRFAVAYEAVLSSNYGNVIIGNVSGTSISFGTVTTFNSASTQDNSIHFNPNTANQLLFTYRDGGNGDKGAARIGTVTGTSISFGTATLAGTTIGYGQSAAMDPSTAGSFVVCARNTAGAGPGTSY
;
A
#
# COMPACT_ATOMS: atom_id res chain seq x y z
N MET A 1 -3.86 6.75 37.81
CA MET A 1 -5.14 5.97 37.68
C MET A 1 -5.55 5.63 39.10
N SER A 2 -6.63 6.24 39.58
CA SER A 2 -7.17 5.92 40.89
C SER A 2 -7.78 4.52 40.84
N ASN A 3 -7.40 3.66 41.78
CA ASN A 3 -7.86 2.30 41.84
C ASN A 3 -9.31 2.28 42.36
N LEU A 4 -10.20 1.48 41.76
CA LEU A 4 -11.61 1.37 42.14
C LEU A 4 -11.77 1.02 43.64
N SER A 5 -10.78 0.34 44.24
CA SER A 5 -10.71 0.02 45.67
C SER A 5 -10.56 1.26 46.60
N GLU A 6 -10.11 2.41 46.08
CA GLU A 6 -9.98 3.67 46.85
C GLU A 6 -11.31 4.45 46.91
N LEU A 7 -12.27 4.07 46.06
CA LEU A 7 -13.61 4.68 46.01
C LEU A 7 -14.64 3.94 46.85
N LEU A 8 -14.29 2.76 47.37
CA LEU A 8 -15.16 1.99 48.28
C LEU A 8 -14.84 2.35 49.73
N PRO A 9 -15.86 2.58 50.58
CA PRO A 9 -15.63 2.86 52.00
C PRO A 9 -14.82 1.76 52.67
N SER A 10 -13.77 2.08 53.37
CA SER A 10 -12.99 1.16 54.18
C SER A 10 -13.83 0.70 55.37
N GLY A 11 -14.45 -0.50 55.26
CA GLY A 11 -15.21 -1.08 56.32
C GLY A 11 -16.36 -1.96 55.82
N GLY A 12 -16.08 -3.26 55.78
CA GLY A 12 -17.09 -4.31 55.86
C GLY A 12 -18.18 -4.31 54.82
N GLY A 13 -17.97 -5.05 53.72
CA GLY A 13 -19.05 -5.77 53.10
C GLY A 13 -20.03 -5.03 52.21
N ALA A 14 -19.83 -3.79 51.83
CA ALA A 14 -20.65 -3.15 50.84
C ALA A 14 -20.38 -3.75 49.45
N LYS A 15 -21.31 -4.55 48.96
CA LYS A 15 -21.25 -5.17 47.61
C LYS A 15 -21.72 -4.23 46.50
N SER A 16 -22.09 -2.98 46.83
CA SER A 16 -22.61 -2.00 45.89
C SER A 16 -22.16 -0.61 46.28
N ALA A 17 -21.95 0.25 45.31
CA ALA A 17 -21.73 1.70 45.46
C ALA A 17 -22.74 2.42 44.56
N ASP A 18 -23.34 3.50 45.06
CA ASP A 18 -24.25 4.32 44.31
C ASP A 18 -23.50 5.44 43.57
N PHE A 19 -23.76 5.58 42.30
CA PHE A 19 -23.20 6.62 41.44
C PHE A 19 -24.30 7.43 40.76
N VAL A 20 -24.05 8.71 40.54
CA VAL A 20 -24.97 9.55 39.77
C VAL A 20 -24.84 9.25 38.26
N ALA A 21 -25.94 8.91 37.65
CA ALA A 21 -25.97 8.67 36.20
C ALA A 21 -25.81 9.99 35.43
N SER A 22 -24.97 10.00 34.43
CA SER A 22 -24.89 11.05 33.41
C SER A 22 -25.73 10.62 32.20
N GLY A 23 -27.07 10.81 32.32
CA GLY A 23 -28.04 10.38 31.32
C GLY A 23 -28.72 9.04 31.64
N THR A 24 -29.40 8.44 30.66
CA THR A 24 -30.09 7.16 30.81
C THR A 24 -29.11 5.99 30.80
N LEU A 25 -29.15 5.12 31.81
CA LEU A 25 -28.36 3.91 31.92
C LEU A 25 -29.22 2.68 31.54
N PRO A 26 -29.17 2.17 30.31
CA PRO A 26 -29.90 0.97 29.95
C PRO A 26 -29.35 -0.25 30.70
N ASN A 27 -30.24 -1.14 31.12
CA ASN A 27 -29.82 -2.37 31.83
C ASN A 27 -28.88 -3.24 30.94
N GLY A 28 -27.85 -3.81 31.57
CA GLY A 28 -26.90 -4.71 30.92
C GLY A 28 -25.88 -4.03 30.00
N LYS A 29 -25.78 -2.72 29.98
CA LYS A 29 -24.71 -2.01 29.24
C LYS A 29 -23.53 -1.72 30.17
N PRO A 30 -22.28 -1.85 29.69
CA PRO A 30 -21.10 -1.45 30.46
C PRO A 30 -21.10 0.08 30.65
N VAL A 31 -20.62 0.52 31.80
CA VAL A 31 -20.53 1.93 32.15
C VAL A 31 -19.10 2.31 32.52
N VAL A 32 -18.72 3.56 32.32
CA VAL A 32 -17.45 4.13 32.75
C VAL A 32 -17.68 5.17 33.84
N LEU A 33 -16.84 5.17 34.87
CA LEU A 33 -16.81 6.21 35.90
C LEU A 33 -16.00 7.41 35.38
N LYS A 34 -16.63 8.57 35.31
CA LYS A 34 -16.00 9.82 34.92
C LYS A 34 -15.21 10.44 36.10
N ALA A 35 -14.27 11.30 35.80
CA ALA A 35 -13.48 12.02 36.79
C ALA A 35 -14.32 12.92 37.72
N ASN A 36 -15.54 13.30 37.31
CA ASN A 36 -16.48 14.07 38.13
C ASN A 36 -17.36 13.21 39.06
N GLY A 37 -17.10 11.89 39.16
CA GLY A 37 -17.84 10.94 39.96
C GLY A 37 -19.17 10.42 39.36
N GLN A 38 -19.51 10.82 38.14
CA GLN A 38 -20.69 10.32 37.46
C GLN A 38 -20.38 9.06 36.63
N VAL A 39 -21.38 8.21 36.42
CA VAL A 39 -21.28 7.08 35.50
C VAL A 39 -22.03 7.37 34.19
N GLU A 40 -21.45 6.96 33.13
CA GLU A 40 -21.99 7.08 31.80
C GLU A 40 -21.93 5.71 31.11
N VAL A 41 -22.94 5.38 30.30
CA VAL A 41 -22.86 4.19 29.44
C VAL A 41 -21.60 4.33 28.62
N VAL A 42 -20.73 3.31 28.62
CA VAL A 42 -19.73 3.20 27.57
C VAL A 42 -20.53 3.17 26.28
N GLY A 43 -20.65 4.33 25.65
CA GLY A 43 -21.16 4.38 24.31
C GLY A 43 -20.26 3.45 23.50
N LEU A 44 -20.81 2.32 23.10
CA LEU A 44 -20.37 1.78 21.82
C LEU A 44 -20.48 3.01 20.92
N SER A 45 -19.33 3.56 20.52
CA SER A 45 -19.31 4.54 19.43
C SER A 45 -20.45 4.10 18.52
N THR A 46 -21.44 4.98 18.30
CA THR A 46 -22.51 4.72 17.34
C THR A 46 -21.89 3.85 16.28
N PRO A 47 -22.42 2.63 16.02
CA PRO A 47 -21.82 1.80 14.99
C PRO A 47 -21.55 2.77 13.87
N ILE A 48 -20.28 2.92 13.49
CA ILE A 48 -19.94 3.81 12.40
C ILE A 48 -20.93 3.34 11.35
N SER A 49 -21.95 4.17 11.08
CA SER A 49 -22.84 3.94 9.97
C SER A 49 -21.87 4.03 8.78
N GLU A 50 -21.25 2.91 8.47
CA GLU A 50 -20.41 2.75 7.30
C GLU A 50 -21.31 2.77 6.08
N SER A 51 -22.00 3.89 5.89
CA SER A 51 -22.23 4.31 4.53
C SER A 51 -20.85 4.73 4.02
N ILE A 52 -20.15 3.81 3.37
CA ILE A 52 -19.03 4.18 2.50
C ILE A 52 -19.65 5.23 1.57
N PRO A 53 -19.26 6.52 1.66
CA PRO A 53 -19.81 7.52 0.78
C PRO A 53 -19.37 7.15 -0.63
N THR A 54 -20.27 6.56 -1.41
CA THR A 54 -20.04 6.19 -2.80
C THR A 54 -20.22 7.43 -3.66
N GLY A 55 -19.11 7.96 -4.19
CA GLY A 55 -19.16 8.93 -5.28
C GLY A 55 -19.65 8.29 -6.58
N SER A 56 -19.97 9.11 -7.56
CA SER A 56 -20.24 8.63 -8.92
C SER A 56 -18.97 8.07 -9.56
N ALA A 57 -19.09 6.99 -10.32
CA ALA A 57 -17.98 6.46 -11.10
C ALA A 57 -17.49 7.50 -12.12
N VAL A 58 -16.19 7.67 -12.22
CA VAL A 58 -15.55 8.57 -13.17
C VAL A 58 -14.57 7.77 -14.01
N LEU A 59 -14.64 7.90 -15.32
CA LEU A 59 -13.70 7.28 -16.25
C LEU A 59 -12.37 8.04 -16.25
N TYR A 60 -11.26 7.35 -16.08
CA TYR A 60 -9.91 7.90 -16.20
C TYR A 60 -9.26 7.61 -17.56
N ASN A 61 -9.78 6.64 -18.33
CA ASN A 61 -9.40 6.32 -19.69
C ASN A 61 -10.66 5.94 -20.49
N ALA A 62 -10.79 6.46 -21.71
CA ALA A 62 -11.92 6.15 -22.61
C ALA A 62 -11.79 4.78 -23.32
N ALA A 63 -10.60 4.19 -23.32
CA ALA A 63 -10.31 2.89 -23.91
C ALA A 63 -10.18 1.78 -22.84
N GLY A 64 -9.85 0.56 -23.26
CA GLY A 64 -9.61 -0.54 -22.34
C GLY A 64 -8.35 -0.29 -21.51
N SER A 65 -8.49 -0.38 -20.19
CA SER A 65 -7.39 -0.26 -19.23
C SER A 65 -7.19 -1.59 -18.53
N TYR A 66 -5.97 -2.10 -18.58
CA TYR A 66 -5.62 -3.41 -18.01
C TYR A 66 -4.44 -3.29 -17.04
N GLN A 67 -4.22 -4.30 -16.20
CA GLN A 67 -3.12 -4.34 -15.25
C GLN A 67 -3.11 -3.10 -14.32
N ASN A 68 -4.28 -2.72 -13.83
CA ASN A 68 -4.47 -1.49 -13.06
C ASN A 68 -3.88 -1.63 -11.65
N THR A 69 -3.13 -0.62 -11.22
CA THR A 69 -2.71 -0.42 -9.84
C THR A 69 -2.71 1.06 -9.49
N LEU A 70 -2.85 1.38 -8.22
CA LEU A 70 -2.83 2.77 -7.77
C LEU A 70 -2.18 2.92 -6.40
N ALA A 71 -1.67 4.10 -6.13
CA ALA A 71 -1.23 4.50 -4.79
C ALA A 71 -1.57 5.95 -4.51
N PHE A 72 -1.90 6.26 -3.26
CA PHE A 72 -2.05 7.62 -2.79
C PHE A 72 -0.69 8.25 -2.50
N ASP A 73 -0.58 9.55 -2.80
CA ASP A 73 0.56 10.36 -2.40
C ASP A 73 0.44 10.73 -0.92
N PRO A 74 1.32 10.24 -0.05
CA PRO A 74 1.24 10.50 1.38
C PRO A 74 1.57 11.95 1.75
N THR A 75 2.14 12.72 0.80
CA THR A 75 2.56 14.12 1.04
C THR A 75 1.54 15.14 0.55
N THR A 76 0.52 14.73 -0.19
CA THR A 76 -0.51 15.62 -0.76
C THR A 76 -1.89 15.01 -0.59
N ALA A 77 -2.71 15.62 0.25
CA ALA A 77 -4.05 15.11 0.55
C ALA A 77 -4.90 14.93 -0.71
N GLY A 78 -5.51 13.75 -0.81
CA GLY A 78 -6.42 13.37 -1.90
C GLY A 78 -5.74 13.05 -3.23
N ARG A 79 -4.44 13.28 -3.41
CA ARG A 79 -3.73 12.98 -4.66
C ARG A 79 -3.34 11.50 -4.72
N PHE A 80 -3.49 10.89 -5.88
CA PHE A 80 -3.06 9.53 -6.18
C PHE A 80 -2.61 9.41 -7.64
N VAL A 81 -1.92 8.33 -7.96
CA VAL A 81 -1.56 7.97 -9.34
C VAL A 81 -2.12 6.59 -9.66
N VAL A 82 -2.73 6.46 -10.83
CA VAL A 82 -3.14 5.18 -11.41
C VAL A 82 -2.13 4.80 -12.48
N ILE A 83 -1.68 3.55 -12.47
CA ILE A 83 -0.82 2.94 -13.49
C ILE A 83 -1.66 1.88 -14.20
N PHE A 84 -1.59 1.85 -15.51
CA PHE A 84 -2.31 0.89 -16.33
C PHE A 84 -1.60 0.69 -17.68
N TYR A 85 -1.92 -0.39 -18.39
CA TYR A 85 -1.63 -0.41 -19.81
C TYR A 85 -2.87 0.03 -20.59
N ASP A 86 -2.68 0.93 -21.54
CA ASP A 86 -3.73 1.57 -22.31
C ASP A 86 -3.87 0.94 -23.70
N SER A 87 -4.96 0.19 -23.92
CA SER A 87 -5.22 -0.44 -25.19
C SER A 87 -5.61 0.55 -26.31
N GLY A 88 -6.07 1.73 -25.96
CA GLY A 88 -6.35 2.82 -26.89
C GLY A 88 -5.09 3.50 -27.43
N ASN A 89 -3.96 3.35 -26.70
CA ASN A 89 -2.67 3.91 -27.08
C ASN A 89 -1.62 2.81 -27.28
N SER A 90 -1.87 1.91 -28.20
CA SER A 90 -0.95 0.81 -28.58
C SER A 90 -0.50 -0.06 -27.41
N ASN A 91 -1.35 -0.24 -26.41
CA ASN A 91 -1.02 -0.97 -25.18
C ASN A 91 0.18 -0.41 -24.43
N SER A 92 0.33 0.91 -24.41
CA SER A 92 1.40 1.60 -23.72
C SER A 92 1.25 1.55 -22.20
N GLY A 93 2.38 1.49 -21.48
CA GLY A 93 2.43 1.71 -20.03
C GLY A 93 2.16 3.17 -19.71
N THR A 94 1.04 3.43 -19.07
CA THR A 94 0.47 4.79 -18.88
C THR A 94 0.23 5.07 -17.41
N ALA A 95 0.38 6.32 -17.03
CA ALA A 95 0.08 6.84 -15.70
C ALA A 95 -0.85 8.05 -15.79
N ILE A 96 -1.73 8.22 -14.81
CA ILE A 96 -2.59 9.39 -14.69
C ILE A 96 -2.70 9.82 -13.23
N VAL A 97 -2.65 11.15 -12.99
CA VAL A 97 -2.88 11.71 -11.65
C VAL A 97 -4.37 11.84 -11.41
N GLY A 98 -4.84 11.33 -10.29
CA GLY A 98 -6.17 11.56 -9.78
C GLY A 98 -6.17 12.42 -8.51
N THR A 99 -7.27 13.11 -8.26
CA THR A 99 -7.51 13.87 -7.03
C THR A 99 -8.89 13.57 -6.49
N VAL A 100 -8.96 13.21 -5.21
CA VAL A 100 -10.21 13.01 -4.47
C VAL A 100 -10.49 14.25 -3.63
N SER A 101 -11.72 14.76 -3.72
CA SER A 101 -12.24 15.83 -2.86
C SER A 101 -13.66 15.47 -2.41
N GLY A 102 -13.82 15.14 -1.15
CA GLY A 102 -15.07 14.58 -0.64
C GLY A 102 -15.41 13.25 -1.35
N THR A 103 -16.53 13.22 -2.06
CA THR A 103 -16.97 12.05 -2.86
C THR A 103 -16.67 12.20 -4.36
N SER A 104 -16.00 13.28 -4.77
CA SER A 104 -15.67 13.56 -6.16
C SER A 104 -14.25 13.15 -6.49
N VAL A 105 -14.05 12.58 -7.68
CA VAL A 105 -12.76 12.23 -8.24
C VAL A 105 -12.57 13.00 -9.55
N THR A 106 -11.39 13.57 -9.75
CA THR A 106 -11.00 14.21 -11.01
C THR A 106 -9.66 13.64 -11.48
N PHE A 107 -9.43 13.63 -12.78
CA PHE A 107 -8.18 13.14 -13.38
C PHE A 107 -7.51 14.23 -14.21
N GLY A 108 -6.16 14.19 -14.22
CA GLY A 108 -5.33 15.01 -15.09
C GLY A 108 -5.19 14.42 -16.50
N SER A 109 -4.07 14.73 -17.16
CA SER A 109 -3.70 14.14 -18.44
C SER A 109 -2.98 12.81 -18.25
N GLU A 110 -3.06 11.97 -19.26
CA GLU A 110 -2.30 10.72 -19.33
C GLU A 110 -0.83 10.97 -19.67
N TYR A 111 0.06 10.17 -19.10
CA TYR A 111 1.51 10.21 -19.33
C TYR A 111 2.02 8.82 -19.66
N VAL A 112 2.50 8.61 -20.88
CA VAL A 112 3.12 7.37 -21.30
C VAL A 112 4.54 7.30 -20.74
N PHE A 113 4.85 6.24 -19.99
CA PHE A 113 6.21 5.97 -19.51
C PHE A 113 6.90 4.82 -20.25
N LEU A 114 6.13 4.01 -20.96
CA LEU A 114 6.64 2.94 -21.82
C LEU A 114 5.75 2.79 -23.03
N THR A 115 6.29 3.05 -24.24
CA THR A 115 5.56 2.84 -25.48
C THR A 115 5.30 1.35 -25.67
N GLY A 116 4.05 1.01 -25.93
CA GLY A 116 3.60 -0.35 -26.08
C GLY A 116 3.60 -0.84 -27.53
N THR A 117 3.18 -2.08 -27.69
CA THR A 117 2.90 -2.74 -28.98
C THR A 117 1.61 -3.55 -28.82
N ALA A 118 1.17 -4.20 -29.91
CA ALA A 118 -0.05 -5.00 -29.92
C ALA A 118 -0.10 -6.11 -28.84
N SER A 119 1.04 -6.53 -28.29
CA SER A 119 1.12 -7.59 -27.26
C SER A 119 1.08 -7.10 -25.82
N GLY A 120 0.90 -5.77 -25.59
CA GLY A 120 1.01 -5.17 -24.26
C GLY A 120 2.46 -4.78 -23.95
N SER A 121 2.64 -3.84 -23.01
CA SER A 121 3.97 -3.34 -22.66
C SER A 121 4.38 -3.72 -21.24
N ILE A 122 3.44 -3.72 -20.32
CA ILE A 122 3.66 -4.00 -18.90
C ILE A 122 2.73 -5.10 -18.40
N SER A 123 3.21 -5.89 -17.45
CA SER A 123 2.41 -6.84 -16.68
C SER A 123 2.75 -6.70 -15.21
N GLN A 124 1.80 -7.03 -14.36
CA GLN A 124 1.93 -7.04 -12.89
C GLN A 124 2.61 -5.79 -12.32
N PRO A 125 2.15 -4.56 -12.66
CA PRO A 125 2.74 -3.36 -12.13
C PRO A 125 2.48 -3.21 -10.63
N SER A 126 3.47 -2.67 -9.93
CA SER A 126 3.38 -2.27 -8.53
C SER A 126 3.86 -0.83 -8.40
N ILE A 127 3.14 -0.01 -7.65
CA ILE A 127 3.46 1.39 -7.41
C ILE A 127 3.66 1.66 -5.93
N SER A 128 4.64 2.49 -5.59
CA SER A 128 4.83 3.01 -4.25
C SER A 128 5.22 4.48 -4.30
N PHE A 129 4.62 5.29 -3.44
CA PHE A 129 5.04 6.67 -3.20
C PHE A 129 6.10 6.75 -2.11
N ASP A 130 7.02 7.71 -2.27
CA ASP A 130 8.03 8.03 -1.28
C ASP A 130 7.46 8.93 -0.19
N THR A 131 7.47 8.46 1.05
CA THR A 131 7.03 9.24 2.21
C THR A 131 8.01 10.35 2.59
N ASN A 132 9.27 10.29 2.12
CA ASN A 132 10.34 11.21 2.45
C ASN A 132 10.56 12.30 1.38
N THR A 133 9.97 12.16 0.19
CA THR A 133 10.14 13.10 -0.92
C THR A 133 8.81 13.36 -1.61
N ALA A 134 8.33 14.59 -1.51
CA ALA A 134 7.03 14.99 -2.04
C ALA A 134 6.88 14.68 -3.54
N GLY A 135 5.76 14.03 -3.89
CA GLY A 135 5.38 13.70 -5.25
C GLY A 135 6.21 12.62 -5.93
N ARG A 136 7.29 12.12 -5.31
CA ARG A 136 8.10 11.05 -5.90
C ARG A 136 7.42 9.69 -5.71
N PHE A 137 7.43 8.89 -6.77
CA PHE A 137 6.94 7.52 -6.75
C PHE A 137 7.80 6.62 -7.63
N ALA A 138 7.66 5.32 -7.46
CA ALA A 138 8.28 4.32 -8.32
C ALA A 138 7.21 3.38 -8.87
N VAL A 139 7.42 2.90 -10.09
CA VAL A 139 6.61 1.86 -10.72
C VAL A 139 7.54 0.72 -11.13
N ALA A 140 7.37 -0.47 -10.52
CA ALA A 140 8.00 -1.70 -10.99
C ALA A 140 6.99 -2.49 -11.81
N TYR A 141 7.47 -3.18 -12.83
CA TYR A 141 6.64 -3.97 -13.73
C TYR A 141 7.44 -5.07 -14.43
N GLU A 142 6.75 -6.09 -14.89
CA GLU A 142 7.28 -7.05 -15.84
C GLU A 142 7.22 -6.43 -17.24
N ALA A 143 8.37 -6.30 -17.90
CA ALA A 143 8.48 -5.74 -19.25
C ALA A 143 8.24 -6.85 -20.28
N VAL A 144 7.01 -7.02 -20.73
CA VAL A 144 6.59 -8.10 -21.64
C VAL A 144 7.38 -8.08 -22.96
N LEU A 145 7.71 -6.90 -23.45
CA LEU A 145 8.48 -6.71 -24.69
C LEU A 145 9.99 -6.96 -24.54
N SER A 146 10.49 -7.09 -23.30
CA SER A 146 11.89 -7.30 -22.99
C SER A 146 12.10 -8.62 -22.26
N SER A 147 11.62 -9.71 -22.83
CA SER A 147 11.77 -11.08 -22.28
C SER A 147 11.23 -11.21 -20.84
N ASN A 148 10.21 -10.46 -20.51
CA ASN A 148 9.58 -10.42 -19.18
C ASN A 148 10.53 -9.98 -18.05
N TYR A 149 11.51 -9.14 -18.37
CA TYR A 149 12.43 -8.60 -17.36
C TYR A 149 11.71 -7.72 -16.34
N GLY A 150 12.24 -7.70 -15.13
CA GLY A 150 11.81 -6.80 -14.07
C GLY A 150 12.39 -5.41 -14.27
N ASN A 151 11.56 -4.45 -14.59
CA ASN A 151 11.93 -3.06 -14.80
C ASN A 151 11.29 -2.14 -13.77
N VAL A 152 11.94 -1.03 -13.51
CA VAL A 152 11.43 0.06 -12.65
C VAL A 152 11.67 1.41 -13.31
N ILE A 153 10.76 2.34 -13.04
CA ILE A 153 10.90 3.73 -13.41
C ILE A 153 10.52 4.63 -12.22
N ILE A 154 11.27 5.71 -12.03
CA ILE A 154 10.97 6.71 -11.01
C ILE A 154 10.16 7.83 -11.66
N GLY A 155 9.05 8.19 -11.05
CA GLY A 155 8.20 9.30 -11.46
C GLY A 155 8.13 10.39 -10.40
N ASN A 156 7.84 11.62 -10.84
CA ASN A 156 7.54 12.76 -9.97
C ASN A 156 6.25 13.43 -10.41
N VAL A 157 5.36 13.69 -9.46
CA VAL A 157 4.12 14.43 -9.65
C VAL A 157 4.31 15.88 -9.25
N SER A 158 3.91 16.80 -10.12
CA SER A 158 3.81 18.23 -9.83
C SER A 158 2.43 18.73 -10.29
N GLY A 159 1.58 19.10 -9.32
CA GLY A 159 0.17 19.37 -9.63
C GLY A 159 -0.52 18.11 -10.17
N THR A 160 -1.00 18.18 -11.42
CA THR A 160 -1.60 17.05 -12.17
C THR A 160 -0.67 16.50 -13.25
N SER A 161 0.59 16.99 -13.33
CA SER A 161 1.57 16.55 -14.31
C SER A 161 2.51 15.50 -13.73
N ILE A 162 2.97 14.58 -14.59
CA ILE A 162 3.97 13.57 -14.24
C ILE A 162 5.20 13.73 -15.13
N SER A 163 6.38 13.61 -14.54
CA SER A 163 7.64 13.43 -15.25
C SER A 163 8.27 12.11 -14.85
N PHE A 164 8.93 11.43 -15.80
CA PHE A 164 9.58 10.16 -15.57
C PHE A 164 11.09 10.24 -15.79
N GLY A 165 11.84 9.44 -15.04
CA GLY A 165 13.25 9.20 -15.25
C GLY A 165 13.51 8.14 -16.31
N THR A 166 14.70 7.53 -16.27
CA THR A 166 15.08 6.44 -17.16
C THR A 166 14.64 5.10 -16.58
N VAL A 167 14.09 4.23 -17.44
CA VAL A 167 13.80 2.85 -17.08
C VAL A 167 15.09 2.12 -16.71
N THR A 168 15.06 1.39 -15.61
CA THR A 168 16.20 0.60 -15.14
C THR A 168 15.75 -0.84 -14.87
N THR A 169 16.52 -1.82 -15.34
CA THR A 169 16.24 -3.23 -15.10
C THR A 169 16.77 -3.65 -13.74
N PHE A 170 15.90 -4.16 -12.86
CA PHE A 170 16.29 -4.71 -11.57
C PHE A 170 16.46 -6.24 -11.59
N ASN A 171 15.85 -6.93 -12.57
CA ASN A 171 16.07 -8.36 -12.80
C ASN A 171 16.08 -8.66 -14.31
N SER A 172 17.16 -9.24 -14.81
CA SER A 172 17.35 -9.58 -16.24
C SER A 172 16.85 -11.00 -16.56
N ALA A 173 15.75 -11.42 -15.96
CA ALA A 173 15.07 -12.68 -16.18
C ALA A 173 13.56 -12.48 -16.06
N SER A 174 12.77 -13.52 -16.38
CA SER A 174 11.33 -13.50 -16.15
C SER A 174 11.02 -13.13 -14.70
N THR A 175 10.24 -12.08 -14.51
CA THR A 175 10.00 -11.44 -13.21
C THR A 175 8.50 -11.30 -13.01
N GLN A 176 7.98 -11.92 -11.98
CA GLN A 176 6.55 -11.96 -11.70
C GLN A 176 6.26 -11.56 -10.25
N ASP A 177 4.98 -11.30 -9.94
CA ASP A 177 4.52 -10.96 -8.59
C ASP A 177 5.33 -9.81 -7.96
N ASN A 178 5.51 -8.72 -8.74
CA ASN A 178 6.25 -7.55 -8.28
C ASN A 178 5.54 -6.85 -7.12
N SER A 179 6.27 -6.59 -6.04
CA SER A 179 5.82 -5.74 -4.95
C SER A 179 6.94 -4.79 -4.56
N ILE A 180 6.66 -3.49 -4.56
CA ILE A 180 7.65 -2.46 -4.22
C ILE A 180 7.15 -1.55 -3.11
N HIS A 181 8.08 -1.14 -2.24
CA HIS A 181 7.76 -0.25 -1.13
C HIS A 181 8.92 0.69 -0.87
N PHE A 182 8.66 2.00 -0.89
CA PHE A 182 9.62 2.95 -0.33
C PHE A 182 9.78 2.71 1.17
N ASN A 183 11.01 2.79 1.64
CA ASN A 183 11.31 2.65 3.06
C ASN A 183 10.91 3.94 3.80
N PRO A 184 9.92 3.91 4.69
CA PRO A 184 9.46 5.11 5.39
C PRO A 184 10.50 5.65 6.38
N ASN A 185 11.43 4.80 6.82
CA ASN A 185 12.45 5.11 7.83
C ASN A 185 13.82 5.45 7.23
N THR A 186 14.02 5.22 5.92
CA THR A 186 15.30 5.49 5.26
C THR A 186 15.02 6.16 3.91
N ALA A 187 15.36 7.43 3.82
CA ALA A 187 15.16 8.21 2.61
C ALA A 187 15.87 7.59 1.40
N ASN A 188 15.25 7.71 0.23
CA ASN A 188 15.78 7.22 -1.05
C ASN A 188 15.92 5.70 -1.16
N GLN A 189 15.44 4.92 -0.22
CA GLN A 189 15.55 3.47 -0.23
C GLN A 189 14.23 2.82 -0.65
N LEU A 190 14.30 1.80 -1.52
CA LEU A 190 13.17 1.08 -2.07
C LEU A 190 13.40 -0.42 -1.92
N LEU A 191 12.44 -1.14 -1.34
CA LEU A 191 12.40 -2.60 -1.31
C LEU A 191 11.70 -3.09 -2.58
N PHE A 192 12.31 -4.07 -3.25
CA PHE A 192 11.72 -4.86 -4.32
C PHE A 192 11.58 -6.29 -3.86
N THR A 193 10.42 -6.85 -4.01
CA THR A 193 10.22 -8.30 -3.88
C THR A 193 9.54 -8.83 -5.13
N TYR A 194 9.98 -9.98 -5.61
CA TYR A 194 9.53 -10.55 -6.87
C TYR A 194 9.82 -12.06 -6.94
N ARG A 195 9.14 -12.73 -7.85
CA ARG A 195 9.44 -14.11 -8.22
C ARG A 195 10.44 -14.09 -9.36
N ASP A 196 11.59 -14.75 -9.17
CA ASP A 196 12.72 -14.76 -10.09
C ASP A 196 12.75 -16.05 -10.92
N GLY A 197 12.23 -15.98 -12.15
CA GLY A 197 12.25 -17.09 -13.10
C GLY A 197 13.66 -17.51 -13.55
N GLY A 198 14.64 -16.60 -13.48
CA GLY A 198 16.05 -16.91 -13.77
C GLY A 198 16.71 -17.79 -12.70
N ASN A 199 16.14 -17.83 -11.50
CA ASN A 199 16.62 -18.62 -10.37
C ASN A 199 15.65 -19.73 -9.94
N GLY A 200 14.90 -20.30 -10.88
CA GLY A 200 14.00 -21.41 -10.62
C GLY A 200 12.76 -20.98 -9.83
N ASP A 201 12.21 -19.84 -10.16
CA ASP A 201 11.00 -19.28 -9.55
C ASP A 201 11.08 -19.05 -8.05
N LYS A 202 12.26 -18.73 -7.56
CA LYS A 202 12.45 -18.38 -6.15
C LYS A 202 11.95 -16.98 -5.86
N GLY A 203 11.48 -16.77 -4.63
CA GLY A 203 11.27 -15.44 -4.11
C GLY A 203 12.59 -14.69 -3.99
N ALA A 204 12.61 -13.46 -4.46
CA ALA A 204 13.77 -12.58 -4.36
C ALA A 204 13.40 -11.27 -3.68
N ALA A 205 14.33 -10.74 -2.88
CA ALA A 205 14.26 -9.41 -2.32
C ALA A 205 15.50 -8.62 -2.71
N ARG A 206 15.34 -7.35 -3.03
CA ARG A 206 16.43 -6.45 -3.43
C ARG A 206 16.18 -5.03 -2.94
N ILE A 207 17.25 -4.37 -2.51
CA ILE A 207 17.17 -2.95 -2.14
C ILE A 207 17.68 -2.10 -3.31
N GLY A 208 16.89 -1.08 -3.65
CA GLY A 208 17.27 -0.01 -4.56
C GLY A 208 17.55 1.28 -3.81
N THR A 209 18.48 2.09 -4.32
CA THR A 209 18.78 3.44 -3.84
C THR A 209 18.51 4.44 -4.97
N VAL A 210 17.60 5.39 -4.71
CA VAL A 210 17.17 6.42 -5.67
C VAL A 210 18.07 7.65 -5.54
N THR A 211 18.55 8.17 -6.68
CA THR A 211 19.26 9.44 -6.77
C THR A 211 18.62 10.27 -7.87
N GLY A 212 17.90 11.34 -7.48
CA GLY A 212 17.05 12.08 -8.42
C GLY A 212 15.96 11.19 -9.01
N THR A 213 16.02 10.92 -10.31
CA THR A 213 15.12 10.01 -11.04
C THR A 213 15.79 8.73 -11.51
N SER A 214 17.03 8.48 -11.07
CA SER A 214 17.79 7.25 -11.32
C SER A 214 17.74 6.33 -10.12
N ILE A 215 17.95 5.03 -10.33
CA ILE A 215 18.01 4.03 -9.26
C ILE A 215 19.17 3.07 -9.48
N SER A 216 19.86 2.73 -8.40
CA SER A 216 20.92 1.70 -8.35
C SER A 216 20.49 0.58 -7.39
N PHE A 217 21.07 -0.61 -7.55
CA PHE A 217 20.64 -1.79 -6.81
C PHE A 217 21.78 -2.47 -6.06
N GLY A 218 21.47 -2.93 -4.84
CA GLY A 218 22.28 -3.92 -4.14
C GLY A 218 22.14 -5.33 -4.73
N THR A 219 22.78 -6.31 -4.11
CA THR A 219 22.65 -7.73 -4.46
C THR A 219 21.25 -8.23 -4.12
N ALA A 220 20.66 -9.05 -4.98
CA ALA A 220 19.42 -9.73 -4.68
C ALA A 220 19.65 -10.86 -3.65
N THR A 221 18.73 -10.97 -2.68
CA THR A 221 18.66 -12.10 -1.75
C THR A 221 17.54 -13.01 -2.21
N LEU A 222 17.84 -14.30 -2.35
CA LEU A 222 16.87 -15.31 -2.77
C LEU A 222 16.32 -16.04 -1.54
N ALA A 223 15.02 -16.31 -1.54
CA ALA A 223 14.44 -17.28 -0.61
C ALA A 223 14.97 -18.69 -0.91
N GLY A 224 15.10 -19.52 0.13
CA GLY A 224 15.58 -20.88 0.00
C GLY A 224 14.64 -21.84 -0.77
N THR A 225 13.42 -21.41 -1.07
CA THR A 225 12.37 -22.25 -1.68
C THR A 225 11.80 -21.60 -2.94
N THR A 226 11.32 -22.43 -3.87
CA THR A 226 10.49 -21.99 -5.00
C THR A 226 9.16 -21.46 -4.47
N ILE A 227 8.74 -20.29 -4.93
CA ILE A 227 7.46 -19.70 -4.57
C ILE A 227 6.47 -19.81 -5.71
N GLY A 228 5.18 -19.95 -5.36
CA GLY A 228 4.07 -19.81 -6.31
C GLY A 228 3.71 -18.36 -6.53
N TYR A 229 2.62 -18.15 -7.24
CA TYR A 229 2.05 -16.83 -7.47
C TYR A 229 1.57 -16.17 -6.18
N GLY A 230 1.49 -14.84 -6.19
CA GLY A 230 0.87 -14.05 -5.13
C GLY A 230 1.84 -13.60 -4.03
N GLN A 231 3.08 -13.26 -4.40
CA GLN A 231 4.01 -12.62 -3.47
C GLN A 231 3.54 -11.19 -3.17
N SER A 232 3.61 -10.82 -1.89
CA SER A 232 3.37 -9.46 -1.41
C SER A 232 4.33 -9.13 -0.28
N ALA A 233 4.67 -7.86 -0.15
CA ALA A 233 5.54 -7.38 0.92
C ALA A 233 4.97 -6.13 1.60
N ALA A 234 5.43 -5.87 2.81
CA ALA A 234 5.18 -4.61 3.50
C ALA A 234 6.42 -4.21 4.32
N MET A 235 6.71 -2.91 4.36
CA MET A 235 7.72 -2.34 5.24
C MET A 235 7.10 -2.03 6.60
N ASP A 236 7.84 -2.26 7.68
CA ASP A 236 7.45 -1.82 9.02
C ASP A 236 7.69 -0.29 9.13
N PRO A 237 6.64 0.52 9.35
CA PRO A 237 6.80 1.97 9.47
C PRO A 237 7.45 2.40 10.78
N SER A 238 7.57 1.50 11.77
CA SER A 238 8.05 1.78 13.11
C SER A 238 9.49 1.34 13.34
N THR A 239 9.97 0.35 12.58
CA THR A 239 11.29 -0.26 12.76
C THR A 239 12.11 -0.16 11.49
N ALA A 240 13.20 0.60 11.54
CA ALA A 240 14.06 0.81 10.37
C ALA A 240 14.61 -0.52 9.82
N GLY A 241 14.47 -0.72 8.52
CA GLY A 241 14.97 -1.89 7.80
C GLY A 241 14.14 -3.17 7.96
N SER A 242 13.07 -3.15 8.75
CA SER A 242 12.19 -4.31 8.93
C SER A 242 11.11 -4.36 7.83
N PHE A 243 10.90 -5.55 7.29
CA PHE A 243 9.84 -5.83 6.33
C PHE A 243 9.39 -7.29 6.44
N VAL A 244 8.22 -7.59 5.93
CA VAL A 244 7.68 -8.96 5.83
C VAL A 244 7.35 -9.24 4.38
N VAL A 245 7.67 -10.43 3.92
CA VAL A 245 7.27 -10.96 2.63
C VAL A 245 6.37 -12.17 2.84
N CYS A 246 5.23 -12.20 2.18
CA CYS A 246 4.33 -13.35 2.15
C CYS A 246 4.30 -13.90 0.74
N ALA A 247 4.42 -15.22 0.59
CA ALA A 247 4.34 -15.90 -0.68
C ALA A 247 3.72 -17.29 -0.54
N ARG A 248 3.15 -17.81 -1.62
CA ARG A 248 2.69 -19.20 -1.66
C ARG A 248 3.89 -20.11 -1.89
N ASN A 249 4.05 -21.11 -1.03
CA ASN A 249 5.03 -22.19 -1.25
C ASN A 249 4.49 -23.18 -2.30
N THR A 250 5.27 -23.51 -3.34
CA THR A 250 4.91 -24.47 -4.37
C THR A 250 5.48 -25.88 -4.17
N ALA A 251 6.32 -26.10 -3.18
CA ALA A 251 6.92 -27.41 -2.88
C ALA A 251 5.91 -28.46 -2.34
N GLY A 252 4.64 -28.25 -2.56
CA GLY A 252 3.49 -29.08 -2.19
C GLY A 252 2.27 -28.18 -1.99
N ALA A 253 1.06 -28.73 -2.04
CA ALA A 253 -0.18 -27.99 -1.72
C ALA A 253 -0.24 -27.60 -0.24
N GLY A 254 0.76 -26.87 0.25
CA GLY A 254 0.95 -26.50 1.64
C GLY A 254 0.56 -25.05 1.96
N PRO A 255 0.49 -24.70 3.26
CA PRO A 255 0.14 -23.35 3.71
C PRO A 255 1.13 -22.30 3.23
N GLY A 256 0.68 -21.04 3.15
CA GLY A 256 1.52 -19.89 2.82
C GLY A 256 2.67 -19.73 3.82
N THR A 257 3.81 -19.25 3.34
CA THR A 257 5.00 -18.94 4.16
C THR A 257 5.27 -17.46 4.18
N SER A 258 5.74 -16.94 5.33
CA SER A 258 6.28 -15.59 5.50
C SER A 258 7.75 -15.67 5.91
N TYR A 259 8.56 -14.70 5.51
CA TYR A 259 9.98 -14.55 5.87
C TYR A 259 10.42 -13.08 5.81
#